data_72e191a2bd39d97837e8244a06dc29db
#
_entry.id   72e191a2bd39d97837e8244a06dc29db
#
_cell.length_a   1.000
_cell.length_b   1.000
_cell.length_c   1.000
_cell.angle_alpha   90.00
_cell.angle_beta   90.00
_cell.angle_gamma   90.00
#
_symmetry.space_group_name_H-M   'P 1'
#
loop_
_entity.id
_entity.type
_entity.pdbx_description
1 polymer ?
#
loop_
_entity_poly.entity_id
_entity_poly.type
_entity_poly.pdbx_seq_one_letter_code
_entity_poly.pdbx_strand_id
1 'polypeptide(L)'
;MITKADDYPIHQLPHPVSEVGTERNFYDRYFFNGYSKKEDFYFAAVLCLYPNLNIMDASFTLAVDGKQHNIRTSRILGLERLNTKVGPIEVKVLEPLEKLSVELTSNDSDITAKLEFTKRFEPMQELSLIHI
;
A
#
# COMPACT_ATOMS: atom_id res chain seq x y z
N MET A 1 -6.69 -16.80 -10.67
CA MET A 1 -8.09 -16.31 -10.52
C MET A 1 -8.07 -15.26 -9.42
N ILE A 2 -8.58 -14.07 -9.68
CA ILE A 2 -8.64 -12.99 -8.69
C ILE A 2 -9.76 -13.24 -7.69
N THR A 3 -9.48 -13.09 -6.40
CA THR A 3 -10.43 -13.26 -5.31
C THR A 3 -10.40 -12.05 -4.36
N LYS A 4 -11.38 -11.93 -3.49
CA LYS A 4 -11.42 -10.86 -2.47
C LYS A 4 -10.22 -10.88 -1.51
N ALA A 5 -9.53 -12.02 -1.38
CA ALA A 5 -8.33 -12.14 -0.55
C ALA A 5 -7.13 -11.42 -1.16
N ASP A 6 -7.13 -11.15 -2.47
CA ASP A 6 -6.02 -10.48 -3.17
C ASP A 6 -5.85 -9.01 -2.78
N ASP A 7 -6.86 -8.39 -2.17
CA ASP A 7 -6.75 -7.03 -1.62
C ASP A 7 -6.00 -6.97 -0.28
N TYR A 8 -5.81 -8.10 0.38
CA TYR A 8 -5.15 -8.15 1.68
C TYR A 8 -3.65 -8.44 1.55
N PRO A 9 -2.84 -8.00 2.54
CA PRO A 9 -1.40 -8.23 2.52
C PRO A 9 -1.03 -9.70 2.37
N ILE A 10 -0.01 -9.92 1.55
CA ILE A 10 0.44 -11.22 1.08
C ILE A 10 -0.68 -11.86 0.27
N HIS A 11 -0.84 -11.33 -0.93
CA HIS A 11 -1.81 -11.76 -1.94
C HIS A 11 -1.93 -13.26 -2.00
N GLN A 12 -3.09 -13.73 -2.40
CA GLN A 12 -3.39 -15.14 -2.51
C GLN A 12 -3.59 -15.80 -1.16
N LEU A 13 -4.84 -16.09 -0.84
CA LEU A 13 -5.22 -16.84 0.33
C LEU A 13 -4.39 -16.49 1.58
N PRO A 14 -4.90 -16.47 2.78
CA PRO A 14 -4.08 -16.28 3.97
C PRO A 14 -3.14 -17.47 4.15
N HIS A 15 -2.20 -17.62 3.19
CA HIS A 15 -1.11 -18.55 3.35
C HIS A 15 -0.33 -18.19 4.60
N PRO A 16 0.06 -19.17 5.40
CA PRO A 16 1.01 -18.94 6.48
C PRO A 16 2.23 -18.20 5.93
N VAL A 17 2.86 -17.39 6.75
CA VAL A 17 4.13 -16.73 6.39
C VAL A 17 5.16 -17.71 5.85
N SER A 18 5.06 -18.99 6.23
CA SER A 18 5.89 -20.08 5.72
C SER A 18 5.72 -20.39 4.22
N GLU A 19 4.65 -19.93 3.60
CA GLU A 19 4.42 -20.10 2.15
C GLU A 19 4.83 -18.85 1.34
N VAL A 20 5.12 -17.77 2.02
CA VAL A 20 5.85 -16.64 1.46
C VAL A 20 7.24 -17.13 1.12
N GLY A 21 7.72 -16.92 -0.09
CA GLY A 21 9.04 -17.41 -0.53
C GLY A 21 10.14 -17.16 0.49
N THR A 22 11.13 -18.03 0.50
CA THR A 22 12.23 -18.03 1.48
C THR A 22 13.26 -16.93 1.24
N GLU A 23 13.12 -16.14 0.20
CA GLU A 23 14.05 -15.07 -0.11
C GLU A 23 14.00 -13.97 0.95
N ARG A 24 15.18 -13.57 1.43
CA ARG A 24 15.33 -12.57 2.49
C ARG A 24 14.56 -11.29 2.21
N ASN A 25 14.58 -10.83 0.97
CA ASN A 25 13.99 -9.56 0.55
C ASN A 25 12.61 -9.71 -0.08
N PHE A 26 11.96 -10.86 0.11
CA PHE A 26 10.57 -11.00 -0.32
C PHE A 26 9.72 -9.88 0.27
N TYR A 27 8.90 -9.26 -0.57
CA TYR A 27 7.98 -8.23 -0.12
C TYR A 27 6.64 -8.29 -0.86
N ASP A 28 5.63 -7.75 -0.22
CA ASP A 28 4.35 -7.44 -0.80
C ASP A 28 4.04 -5.96 -0.57
N ARG A 29 3.24 -5.33 -1.44
CA ARG A 29 2.98 -3.90 -1.32
C ARG A 29 1.61 -3.47 -1.82
N TYR A 30 1.09 -2.44 -1.18
CA TYR A 30 0.12 -1.54 -1.78
C TYR A 30 0.85 -0.40 -2.46
N PHE A 31 0.40 -0.03 -3.65
CA PHE A 31 0.88 1.15 -4.35
C PHE A 31 -0.30 1.93 -4.92
N PHE A 32 -0.40 3.19 -4.52
CA PHE A 32 -1.43 4.11 -4.98
C PHE A 32 -0.77 5.34 -5.55
N ASN A 33 -1.36 5.90 -6.60
CA ASN A 33 -0.99 7.21 -7.11
C ASN A 33 -2.19 7.90 -7.74
N GLY A 34 -2.07 9.21 -7.90
CA GLY A 34 -3.10 9.99 -8.54
C GLY A 34 -2.70 11.44 -8.71
N TYR A 35 -3.46 12.13 -9.52
CA TYR A 35 -3.32 13.55 -9.77
C TYR A 35 -4.69 14.21 -9.87
N SER A 36 -4.76 15.49 -9.61
CA SER A 36 -6.00 16.24 -9.77
C SER A 36 -6.39 16.39 -11.24
N LYS A 37 -7.66 16.65 -11.51
CA LYS A 37 -8.14 16.94 -12.86
C LYS A 37 -7.50 18.19 -13.46
N LYS A 38 -7.01 19.11 -12.61
CA LYS A 38 -6.34 20.34 -13.02
C LYS A 38 -4.82 20.18 -13.15
N GLU A 39 -4.30 18.98 -12.84
CA GLU A 39 -2.87 18.67 -12.84
C GLU A 39 -2.03 19.58 -11.92
N ASP A 40 -2.66 20.15 -10.89
CA ASP A 40 -2.01 21.05 -9.93
C ASP A 40 -1.33 20.29 -8.78
N PHE A 41 -1.61 19.01 -8.59
CA PHE A 41 -0.86 18.15 -7.69
C PHE A 41 -0.82 16.70 -8.17
N TYR A 42 0.22 16.00 -7.73
CA TYR A 42 0.39 14.55 -7.85
C TYR A 42 0.70 13.98 -6.48
N PHE A 43 0.19 12.79 -6.19
CA PHE A 43 0.57 12.04 -5.00
C PHE A 43 0.92 10.59 -5.34
N ALA A 44 1.73 9.98 -4.48
CA ALA A 44 1.95 8.55 -4.44
C ALA A 44 1.99 8.08 -2.98
N ALA A 45 1.42 6.92 -2.74
CA ALA A 45 1.44 6.26 -1.43
C ALA A 45 1.83 4.80 -1.59
N VAL A 46 2.71 4.34 -0.73
CA VAL A 46 3.21 2.96 -0.71
C VAL A 46 3.17 2.45 0.72
N LEU A 47 2.76 1.20 0.88
CA LEU A 47 2.91 0.45 2.12
C LEU A 47 3.43 -0.94 1.76
N CYS A 48 4.59 -1.29 2.32
CA CYS A 48 5.30 -2.53 2.03
C CYS A 48 5.43 -3.40 3.27
N LEU A 49 5.25 -4.70 3.07
CA LEU A 49 5.50 -5.72 4.08
C LEU A 49 6.70 -6.56 3.64
N TYR A 50 7.65 -6.74 4.54
CA TYR A 50 8.83 -7.59 4.36
C TYR A 50 8.81 -8.69 5.42
N PRO A 51 8.10 -9.81 5.19
CA PRO A 51 7.86 -10.83 6.21
C PRO A 51 9.14 -11.45 6.74
N ASN A 52 10.11 -11.74 5.88
CA ASN A 52 11.37 -12.40 6.26
C ASN A 52 12.35 -11.44 6.98
N LEU A 53 12.09 -10.14 6.94
CA LEU A 53 12.83 -9.11 7.69
C LEU A 53 12.06 -8.61 8.92
N ASN A 54 10.80 -9.02 9.06
CA ASN A 54 9.90 -8.54 10.11
C ASN A 54 9.74 -7.02 10.11
N ILE A 55 9.60 -6.43 8.92
CA ILE A 55 9.47 -4.99 8.72
C ILE A 55 8.18 -4.69 7.95
N MET A 56 7.54 -3.60 8.33
CA MET A 56 6.53 -2.92 7.53
C MET A 56 6.94 -1.46 7.38
N ASP A 57 6.96 -0.95 6.16
CA ASP A 57 7.26 0.46 5.90
C ASP A 57 6.19 1.12 5.04
N ALA A 58 6.14 2.43 5.11
CA ALA A 58 5.23 3.20 4.29
C ALA A 58 5.85 4.54 3.90
N SER A 59 5.42 5.04 2.75
CA SER A 59 5.75 6.39 2.31
C SER A 59 4.56 7.08 1.67
N PHE A 60 4.49 8.38 1.83
CA PHE A 60 3.56 9.25 1.16
C PHE A 60 4.33 10.40 0.51
N THR A 61 4.11 10.61 -0.77
CA THR A 61 4.72 11.69 -1.54
C THR A 61 3.63 12.60 -2.08
N LEU A 62 3.82 13.90 -1.94
CA LEU A 62 2.99 14.94 -2.56
C LEU A 62 3.88 15.86 -3.37
N ALA A 63 3.57 16.04 -4.64
CA ALA A 63 4.16 17.07 -5.51
C ALA A 63 3.11 18.13 -5.79
N VAL A 64 3.37 19.35 -5.37
CA VAL A 64 2.48 20.51 -5.49
C VAL A 64 3.29 21.79 -5.57
N ASP A 65 2.89 22.74 -6.38
CA ASP A 65 3.56 24.05 -6.56
C ASP A 65 5.08 23.93 -6.83
N GLY A 66 5.46 22.95 -7.65
CA GLY A 66 6.86 22.69 -7.99
C GLY A 66 7.72 22.13 -6.85
N LYS A 67 7.12 21.75 -5.74
CA LYS A 67 7.78 21.15 -4.58
C LYS A 67 7.32 19.71 -4.37
N GLN A 68 8.25 18.88 -3.90
CA GLN A 68 7.97 17.52 -3.49
C GLN A 68 8.15 17.37 -1.98
N HIS A 69 7.12 16.83 -1.35
CA HIS A 69 7.08 16.51 0.07
C HIS A 69 7.06 14.99 0.22
N ASN A 70 7.94 14.44 1.08
CA ASN A 70 8.03 13.02 1.33
C ASN A 70 7.91 12.73 2.81
N ILE A 71 7.00 11.83 3.15
CA ILE A 71 6.83 11.29 4.50
C ILE A 71 7.17 9.82 4.41
N ARG A 72 8.13 9.37 5.22
CA ARG A 72 8.57 7.97 5.28
C ARG A 72 8.54 7.49 6.71
N THR A 73 8.08 6.28 6.89
CA THR A 73 7.97 5.67 8.22
C THR A 73 8.10 4.16 8.12
N SER A 74 8.57 3.54 9.20
CA SER A 74 8.70 2.09 9.28
C SER A 74 8.42 1.61 10.70
N ARG A 75 8.06 0.34 10.82
CA ARG A 75 7.90 -0.36 12.09
C ARG A 75 8.23 -1.84 11.98
N ILE A 76 8.32 -2.51 13.09
CA ILE A 76 8.31 -3.96 13.14
C ILE A 76 6.96 -4.45 12.64
N LEU A 77 6.96 -5.43 11.74
CA LEU A 77 5.74 -6.02 11.19
C LEU A 77 4.94 -6.74 12.28
N GLY A 78 5.60 -7.58 13.07
CA GLY A 78 4.96 -8.37 14.11
C GLY A 78 4.12 -9.51 13.53
N LEU A 79 3.18 -10.02 14.32
CA LEU A 79 2.32 -11.15 13.94
C LEU A 79 1.07 -10.72 13.19
N GLU A 80 0.61 -9.48 13.40
CA GLU A 80 -0.65 -8.98 12.84
C GLU A 80 -0.43 -8.24 11.52
N ARG A 81 -0.33 -8.99 10.45
CA ARG A 81 -0.08 -8.46 9.10
C ARG A 81 -1.23 -7.63 8.53
N LEU A 82 -2.45 -7.82 9.03
CA LEU A 82 -3.62 -7.07 8.58
C LEU A 82 -3.72 -5.68 9.24
N ASN A 83 -2.90 -5.42 10.26
CA ASN A 83 -2.74 -4.08 10.79
C ASN A 83 -1.81 -3.28 9.86
N THR A 84 -2.38 -2.65 8.86
CA THR A 84 -1.69 -1.89 7.81
C THR A 84 -1.58 -0.41 8.16
N LYS A 85 -1.15 -0.12 9.38
CA LYS A 85 -0.85 1.22 9.87
C LYS A 85 0.63 1.33 10.24
N VAL A 86 1.31 2.32 9.66
CA VAL A 86 2.73 2.62 9.91
C VAL A 86 2.87 4.11 10.18
N GLY A 87 3.11 4.49 11.43
CA GLY A 87 3.15 5.89 11.83
C GLY A 87 1.86 6.62 11.43
N PRO A 88 1.95 7.74 10.69
CA PRO A 88 0.77 8.50 10.27
C PRO A 88 0.06 7.92 9.03
N ILE A 89 0.62 6.88 8.39
CA ILE A 89 0.08 6.31 7.14
C ILE A 89 -0.69 5.04 7.45
N GLU A 90 -1.91 4.94 6.95
CA GLU A 90 -2.75 3.76 7.08
C GLU A 90 -3.43 3.43 5.74
N VAL A 91 -3.41 2.14 5.38
CA VAL A 91 -4.16 1.60 4.25
C VAL A 91 -5.26 0.69 4.78
N LYS A 92 -6.48 0.87 4.32
CA LYS A 92 -7.62 0.03 4.71
C LYS A 92 -8.31 -0.53 3.49
N VAL A 93 -8.63 -1.80 3.54
CA VAL A 93 -9.59 -2.44 2.65
C VAL A 93 -10.98 -2.19 3.24
N LEU A 94 -11.74 -1.28 2.64
CA LEU A 94 -13.10 -0.97 3.09
C LEU A 94 -14.10 -2.00 2.56
N GLU A 95 -13.95 -2.37 1.30
CA GLU A 95 -14.70 -3.44 0.64
C GLU A 95 -13.78 -4.14 -0.37
N PRO A 96 -13.46 -5.42 -0.17
CA PRO A 96 -12.50 -6.13 -1.01
C PRO A 96 -12.88 -6.11 -2.50
N LEU A 97 -11.92 -5.74 -3.35
CA LEU A 97 -12.00 -5.53 -4.80
C LEU A 97 -12.92 -4.38 -5.23
N GLU A 98 -13.48 -3.63 -4.31
CA GLU A 98 -14.40 -2.54 -4.60
C GLU A 98 -13.90 -1.20 -4.06
N LYS A 99 -13.37 -1.18 -2.82
CA LYS A 99 -13.03 0.08 -2.17
C LYS A 99 -11.88 -0.03 -1.18
N LEU A 100 -10.89 0.81 -1.37
CA LEU A 100 -9.75 0.96 -0.46
C LEU A 100 -9.64 2.42 0.02
N SER A 101 -8.99 2.64 1.16
CA SER A 101 -8.63 3.98 1.61
C SER A 101 -7.15 4.09 1.97
N VAL A 102 -6.61 5.28 1.78
CA VAL A 102 -5.30 5.69 2.27
C VAL A 102 -5.48 6.92 3.12
N GLU A 103 -5.01 6.88 4.35
CA GLU A 103 -5.08 8.00 5.27
C GLU A 103 -3.67 8.41 5.70
N LEU A 104 -3.40 9.71 5.66
CA LEU A 104 -2.22 10.34 6.22
C LEU A 104 -2.70 11.29 7.32
N THR A 105 -2.46 10.93 8.56
CA THR A 105 -2.84 11.72 9.73
C THR A 105 -1.79 12.79 10.04
N SER A 106 -2.02 13.60 11.06
CA SER A 106 -1.10 14.63 11.53
C SER A 106 0.33 14.11 11.69
N ASN A 107 1.29 14.86 11.20
CA ASN A 107 2.72 14.54 11.18
C ASN A 107 3.54 15.84 11.11
N ASP A 108 4.87 15.73 11.18
CA ASP A 108 5.78 16.88 11.23
C ASP A 108 5.85 17.70 9.92
N SER A 109 5.26 17.19 8.84
CA SER A 109 5.25 17.88 7.54
C SER A 109 4.01 18.75 7.31
N ASP A 110 3.09 18.82 8.27
CA ASP A 110 1.81 19.55 8.20
C ASP A 110 0.94 19.19 6.99
N ILE A 111 1.13 17.98 6.47
CA ILE A 111 0.34 17.46 5.34
C ILE A 111 -0.57 16.37 5.87
N THR A 112 -1.86 16.45 5.57
CA THR A 112 -2.83 15.40 5.86
C THR A 112 -3.56 15.01 4.58
N ALA A 113 -3.97 13.76 4.49
CA ALA A 113 -4.74 13.27 3.36
C ALA A 113 -5.74 12.20 3.80
N LYS A 114 -6.89 12.20 3.15
CA LYS A 114 -7.87 11.13 3.25
C LYS A 114 -8.35 10.80 1.84
N LEU A 115 -7.93 9.65 1.34
CA LEU A 115 -8.14 9.23 -0.02
C LEU A 115 -8.97 7.96 -0.04
N GLU A 116 -9.97 7.90 -0.92
CA GLU A 116 -10.74 6.71 -1.18
C GLU A 116 -10.60 6.32 -2.65
N PHE A 117 -10.33 5.06 -2.88
CA PHE A 117 -10.21 4.46 -4.20
C PHE A 117 -11.40 3.54 -4.42
N THR A 118 -12.23 3.85 -5.39
CA THR A 118 -13.39 3.05 -5.74
C THR A 118 -13.16 2.42 -7.10
N LYS A 119 -13.44 1.13 -7.21
CA LYS A 119 -13.38 0.37 -8.44
C LYS A 119 -14.17 1.05 -9.56
N ARG A 120 -13.60 1.10 -10.75
CA ARG A 120 -14.26 1.56 -11.98
C ARG A 120 -14.38 0.47 -13.02
N PHE A 121 -13.46 -0.50 -12.97
CA PHE A 121 -13.39 -1.64 -13.89
C PHE A 121 -13.07 -2.89 -13.11
N GLU A 122 -13.31 -4.07 -13.69
CA GLU A 122 -12.88 -5.32 -13.09
C GLU A 122 -11.37 -5.32 -12.86
N PRO A 123 -10.91 -5.84 -11.71
CA PRO A 123 -9.49 -5.89 -11.40
C PRO A 123 -8.76 -6.79 -12.39
N MET A 124 -7.54 -6.39 -12.75
CA MET A 124 -6.66 -7.18 -13.58
C MET A 124 -5.54 -7.79 -12.75
N GLN A 125 -5.26 -9.04 -13.02
CA GLN A 125 -4.08 -9.71 -12.46
C GLN A 125 -2.88 -9.38 -13.35
N GLU A 126 -1.83 -8.80 -12.75
CA GLU A 126 -0.56 -8.61 -13.43
C GLU A 126 0.09 -9.98 -13.69
N LEU A 127 0.47 -10.23 -14.93
CA LEU A 127 1.17 -11.45 -15.26
C LEU A 127 2.63 -11.36 -14.81
N SER A 128 3.08 -12.37 -14.09
CA SER A 128 4.49 -12.46 -13.71
C SER A 128 5.36 -12.63 -14.93
N LEU A 129 6.36 -11.77 -15.09
CA LEU A 129 7.36 -11.86 -16.16
C LEU A 129 8.22 -13.14 -16.07
N ILE A 130 8.22 -13.81 -14.93
CA ILE A 130 8.97 -15.05 -14.70
C ILE A 130 8.36 -16.23 -15.46
N HIS A 131 7.11 -16.12 -15.87
CA HIS A 131 6.38 -17.17 -16.58
C HIS A 131 6.19 -16.92 -18.07
N ILE A 132 6.86 -15.93 -18.59
CA ILE A 132 6.88 -15.64 -20.04
C ILE A 132 8.04 -16.34 -20.72
#